data_6d5d28b6732b340588ab3991903403fb
#
_entry.id   6d5d28b6732b340588ab3991903403fb
#
_cell.length_a   1.000
_cell.length_b   1.000
_cell.length_c   1.000
_cell.angle_alpha   90.00
_cell.angle_beta   90.00
_cell.angle_gamma   90.00
#
_symmetry.space_group_name_H-M   'P 1'
#
loop_
_entity.id
_entity.type
_entity.pdbx_description
1 polymer ?
#
loop_
_entity_poly.entity_id
_entity_poly.type
_entity_poly.pdbx_seq_one_letter_code
_entity_poly.pdbx_strand_id
1 'polypeptide(L)' 'MVKIKYFGILKPCMPQTEDDGYWHAEKAGVTIGQVLEETEVVGKVENMVILVNKVRKPTDYVLQAGDTMTVMPLVAGG' A
#
# COMPACT_ATOMS: atom_id res chain seq x y z
N MET A 1 -14.20 -3.82 -0.91
CA MET A 1 -12.97 -4.14 -0.16
C MET A 1 -11.75 -3.97 -1.05
N VAL A 2 -10.66 -3.54 -0.48
CA VAL A 2 -9.40 -3.31 -1.19
C VAL A 2 -8.36 -4.30 -0.67
N LYS A 3 -7.57 -4.88 -1.57
CA LYS A 3 -6.47 -5.75 -1.18
C LYS A 3 -5.18 -4.93 -1.19
N ILE A 4 -4.42 -5.00 -0.11
CA ILE A 4 -3.19 -4.21 0.05
C ILE A 4 -2.04 -5.13 0.43
N LYS A 5 -0.91 -4.97 -0.24
CA LYS A 5 0.29 -5.75 0.07
C LYS A 5 1.51 -4.83 0.13
N TYR A 6 2.23 -4.90 1.23
CA TYR A 6 3.48 -4.17 1.41
C TYR A 6 4.64 -5.15 1.24
N PHE A 7 5.71 -4.69 0.63
CA PHE A 7 6.88 -5.53 0.33
C PHE A 7 8.09 -5.10 1.15
N GLY A 8 9.02 -6.03 1.32
CA GLY A 8 10.30 -5.77 1.97
C GLY A 8 10.15 -5.28 3.40
N ILE A 9 10.87 -4.22 3.74
CA ILE A 9 10.86 -3.66 5.09
C ILE A 9 9.51 -3.07 5.49
N LEU A 10 8.60 -2.90 4.53
CA LEU A 10 7.27 -2.37 4.80
C LEU A 10 6.28 -3.44 5.26
N LYS A 11 6.61 -4.71 5.08
CA LYS A 11 5.73 -5.81 5.47
C LYS A 11 5.19 -5.70 6.90
N PRO A 12 6.02 -5.39 7.90
CA PRO A 12 5.52 -5.28 9.28
C PRO A 12 4.49 -4.17 9.49
N CYS A 13 4.35 -3.25 8.53
CA CYS A 13 3.38 -2.17 8.63
C CYS A 13 1.95 -2.63 8.31
N MET A 14 1.80 -3.82 7.73
CA MET A 14 0.47 -4.36 7.43
C MET A 14 -0.22 -4.73 8.74
N PRO A 15 -1.43 -4.20 9.00
CA PRO A 15 -2.15 -4.51 10.25
C PRO A 15 -2.49 -5.98 10.37
N GLN A 16 -2.77 -6.65 9.25
CA GLN A 16 -3.03 -8.08 9.21
C GLN A 16 -2.80 -8.60 7.81
N THR A 17 -2.58 -9.90 7.69
CA THR A 17 -2.31 -10.54 6.42
C THR A 17 -3.18 -11.79 6.32
N GLU A 18 -3.93 -11.89 5.22
CA GLU A 18 -4.76 -13.06 4.97
C GLU A 18 -3.94 -14.17 4.32
N ASP A 19 -4.54 -15.33 4.11
CA ASP A 19 -3.86 -16.49 3.53
C ASP A 19 -3.25 -16.23 2.16
N ASP A 20 -3.81 -15.27 1.42
CA ASP A 20 -3.29 -14.91 0.09
C ASP A 20 -2.12 -13.94 0.15
N GLY A 21 -1.68 -13.56 1.34
CA GLY A 21 -0.58 -12.62 1.52
C GLY A 21 -0.97 -11.17 1.47
N TYR A 22 -2.26 -10.88 1.33
CA TYR A 22 -2.77 -9.50 1.26
C TYR A 22 -3.52 -9.12 2.52
N TRP A 23 -3.55 -7.83 2.78
CA TRP A 23 -4.43 -7.23 3.78
C TRP A 23 -5.73 -6.87 3.07
N HIS A 24 -6.83 -7.45 3.50
CA HIS A 24 -8.16 -7.17 2.95
C HIS A 24 -8.78 -6.05 3.78
N ALA A 25 -8.77 -4.84 3.25
CA ALA A 25 -9.13 -3.65 4.02
C ALA A 25 -10.38 -2.97 3.48
N GLU A 26 -11.19 -2.44 4.39
CA GLU A 26 -12.34 -1.62 4.02
C GLU A 26 -11.87 -0.18 3.79
N LYS A 27 -11.13 0.01 2.70
CA LYS A 27 -10.50 1.30 2.38
C LYS A 27 -11.00 1.93 1.08
N ALA A 28 -12.11 1.44 0.54
CA ALA A 28 -12.73 2.08 -0.62
C ALA A 28 -13.15 3.51 -0.23
N GLY A 29 -12.82 4.48 -1.06
CA GLY A 29 -13.13 5.88 -0.76
C GLY A 29 -12.05 6.62 -0.01
N VAL A 30 -10.99 5.92 0.39
CA VAL A 30 -9.86 6.51 1.13
C VAL A 30 -8.71 6.69 0.14
N THR A 31 -7.93 7.75 0.30
CA THR A 31 -6.77 7.96 -0.58
C THR A 31 -5.61 7.05 -0.17
N ILE A 32 -4.73 6.77 -1.14
CA ILE A 32 -3.51 6.00 -0.88
C ILE A 32 -2.72 6.66 0.24
N GLY A 33 -2.57 7.99 0.20
CA GLY A 33 -1.83 8.72 1.22
C GLY A 33 -2.37 8.50 2.63
N GLN A 34 -3.69 8.46 2.77
CA GLN A 34 -4.31 8.22 4.07
C GLN A 34 -4.00 6.82 4.59
N VAL A 35 -4.00 5.82 3.71
CA VAL A 35 -3.66 4.45 4.10
C VAL A 35 -2.20 4.38 4.54
N LEU A 36 -1.30 5.04 3.83
CA LEU A 36 0.12 5.05 4.17
C LEU A 36 0.38 5.72 5.52
N GLU A 37 -0.35 6.81 5.81
CA GLU A 37 -0.24 7.48 7.10
C GLU A 37 -0.74 6.61 8.25
N GLU A 38 -1.89 5.99 8.06
CA GLU A 38 -2.48 5.12 9.08
C GLU A 38 -1.59 3.94 9.44
N THR A 39 -0.83 3.43 8.49
CA THR A 39 0.02 2.27 8.69
C THR A 39 1.48 2.64 8.97
N GLU A 40 1.76 3.94 9.10
CA GLU A 40 3.08 4.47 9.45
C GLU A 40 4.18 4.15 8.42
N VAL A 41 3.80 3.89 7.18
CA VAL A 41 4.75 3.61 6.11
C VAL A 41 5.61 4.82 5.79
N VAL A 42 5.02 6.02 5.90
CA VAL A 42 5.69 7.26 5.54
C VAL A 42 6.99 7.48 6.32
N GLY A 43 7.05 7.01 7.55
CA GLY A 43 8.26 7.15 8.36
C GLY A 43 9.30 6.07 8.13
N LYS A 44 9.02 5.07 7.32
CA LYS A 44 9.91 3.92 7.14
C LYS A 44 10.86 4.05 5.95
N VAL A 45 10.40 4.67 4.88
CA VAL A 45 11.20 4.84 3.65
C VAL A 45 10.96 6.22 3.08
N GLU A 46 11.97 6.77 2.40
CA GLU A 46 11.82 8.08 1.75
C GLU A 46 11.02 7.97 0.46
N ASN A 47 11.28 6.92 -0.29
CA ASN A 47 10.66 6.73 -1.59
C ASN A 47 10.06 5.34 -1.71
N MET A 48 8.96 5.24 -2.41
CA MET A 48 8.28 3.99 -2.63
C MET A 48 7.56 3.99 -3.96
N VAL A 49 7.33 2.80 -4.50
CA VAL A 49 6.55 2.61 -5.72
C VAL A 49 5.19 2.07 -5.31
N ILE A 50 4.14 2.76 -5.72
CA ILE A 50 2.77 2.38 -5.39
C ILE A 50 2.04 2.02 -6.68
N LEU A 51 1.53 0.81 -6.75
CA LEU A 51 0.77 0.33 -7.89
C LEU A 51 -0.65 -0.02 -7.45
N VAL A 52 -1.62 0.39 -8.25
CA VAL A 52 -3.00 -0.03 -8.07
C VAL A 52 -3.40 -0.75 -9.34
N ASN A 53 -3.76 -2.01 -9.21
CA ASN A 53 -4.07 -2.87 -10.35
C ASN A 53 -2.93 -2.86 -11.38
N LYS A 54 -1.68 -2.88 -10.87
CA LYS A 54 -0.44 -2.92 -11.67
C LYS A 54 -0.13 -1.61 -12.41
N VAL A 55 -0.82 -0.51 -12.06
CA VAL A 55 -0.58 0.80 -12.65
C VAL A 55 -0.15 1.76 -11.55
N ARG A 56 0.92 2.54 -11.78
CA ARG A 56 1.38 3.53 -10.81
C ARG A 56 0.32 4.59 -10.60
N LYS A 57 0.07 4.90 -9.33
CA LYS A 57 -0.90 5.92 -8.95
C LYS A 57 -0.28 6.87 -7.92
N PRO A 58 -0.67 8.15 -7.97
CA PRO A 58 -0.21 9.12 -6.98
C PRO A 58 -0.93 8.91 -5.63
N THR A 59 -0.39 9.50 -4.58
CA THR A 59 -0.94 9.32 -3.24
C THR A 59 -2.33 9.92 -3.06
N ASP A 60 -2.74 10.82 -3.94
CA ASP A 60 -4.09 11.40 -3.88
C ASP A 60 -5.14 10.56 -4.62
N TYR A 61 -4.73 9.43 -5.20
CA TYR A 61 -5.68 8.53 -5.82
C TYR A 61 -6.62 7.95 -4.78
N VAL A 62 -7.92 7.98 -5.06
CA VAL A 62 -8.95 7.44 -4.17
C VAL A 62 -9.17 5.97 -4.51
N LEU A 63 -8.94 5.09 -3.54
CA LEU A 63 -9.10 3.66 -3.74
C LEU A 63 -10.55 3.30 -4.01
N GLN A 64 -10.74 2.35 -4.91
CA GLN A 64 -12.07 1.87 -5.31
C GLN A 64 -12.27 0.44 -4.84
N ALA A 65 -13.53 0.07 -4.59
CA ALA A 65 -13.83 -1.31 -4.23
C ALA A 65 -13.30 -2.25 -5.32
N GLY A 66 -12.61 -3.30 -4.89
CA GLY A 66 -12.01 -4.27 -5.82
C GLY A 66 -10.59 -3.95 -6.24
N ASP A 67 -10.06 -2.79 -5.87
CA ASP A 67 -8.67 -2.46 -6.20
C ASP A 67 -7.69 -3.35 -5.45
N THR A 68 -6.54 -3.60 -6.10
CA THR A 68 -5.40 -4.28 -5.47
C THR A 68 -4.23 -3.32 -5.48
N MET A 69 -3.80 -2.90 -4.29
CA MET A 69 -2.68 -1.97 -4.13
C MET A 69 -1.45 -2.70 -3.64
N THR A 70 -0.31 -2.42 -4.27
CA THR A 70 0.97 -2.91 -3.78
C THR A 70 1.90 -1.74 -3.53
N VAL A 71 2.67 -1.83 -2.46
CA VAL A 71 3.61 -0.78 -2.06
C VAL A 71 4.98 -1.42 -1.89
N MET A 72 5.96 -0.92 -2.64
CA MET A 72 7.31 -1.44 -2.61
C MET A 72 8.29 -0.34 -2.24
N PRO A 73 9.24 -0.60 -1.35
CA PRO A 73 10.27 0.40 -1.06
C PRO A 73 11.18 0.57 -2.26
N LEU A 74 11.56 1.81 -2.52
CA LEU A 74 12.54 2.08 -3.56
C LEU A 74 13.91 2.17 -2.89
N VAL A 75 14.78 1.21 -3.19
CA VAL A 75 16.08 1.14 -2.58
C VAL A 75 17.08 1.90 -3.44
N ALA A 76 17.66 2.96 -2.89
CA ALA A 76 18.62 3.78 -3.61
C ALA A 76 19.88 2.98 -3.93
N GLY A 77 20.36 3.10 -5.16
CA GLY A 77 21.58 2.47 -5.63
C GLY A 77 21.51 0.97 -5.78
N GLY A 78 20.32 0.46 -5.60
CA GLY A 78 20.10 -0.95 -5.53
C GLY A 78 19.86 -1.68 -6.75
#